data_4dee5ce5155fb5b5b1e29118228e662d
#
_entry.id   4dee5ce5155fb5b5b1e29118228e662d
#
_cell.length_a   1.000
_cell.length_b   1.000
_cell.length_c   1.000
_cell.angle_alpha   90.00
_cell.angle_beta   90.00
_cell.angle_gamma   90.00
#
_symmetry.space_group_name_H-M   'P 1'
#
loop_
_entity.id
_entity.type
_entity.pdbx_description
1 polymer ?
#
loop_
_entity_poly.entity_id
_entity_poly.type
_entity_poly.pdbx_seq_one_letter_code
_entity_poly.pdbx_strand_id
1 'polypeptide(L)'
;MLLIDNRFYLIGRQDASEQSDFGATRASMSELTKDLDDNVFSIVMDHQPRDYAAQAKSGVDLVVSGHTHGGQLIPLTTLMKLTGIGGNDRVYGAETRENTDFIVTSGIADWEIFFKTGCVSEFTVIDIKGK
;
A
#
# COMPACT_ATOMS: atom_id res chain seq x y z
N MET A 1 -9.87 3.17 12.02
CA MET A 1 -10.01 1.69 12.02
C MET A 1 -11.47 1.31 12.15
N LEU A 2 -11.91 0.33 11.39
CA LEU A 2 -13.27 -0.24 11.41
C LEU A 2 -13.16 -1.76 11.52
N LEU A 3 -13.98 -2.38 12.37
CA LEU A 3 -14.17 -3.83 12.40
C LEU A 3 -15.39 -4.17 11.54
N ILE A 4 -15.19 -4.93 10.49
CA ILE A 4 -16.24 -5.28 9.51
C ILE A 4 -16.78 -6.69 9.84
N ASP A 5 -18.08 -6.76 10.14
CA ASP A 5 -18.84 -7.99 10.41
C ASP A 5 -18.18 -8.93 11.44
N ASN A 6 -17.39 -8.40 12.37
CA ASN A 6 -16.55 -9.15 13.31
C ASN A 6 -15.59 -10.15 12.64
N ARG A 7 -15.19 -9.89 11.37
CA ARG A 7 -14.38 -10.81 10.56
C ARG A 7 -13.01 -10.27 10.21
N PHE A 8 -12.90 -8.96 9.97
CA PHE A 8 -11.61 -8.33 9.67
C PHE A 8 -11.61 -6.85 10.03
N TYR A 9 -10.42 -6.33 10.28
CA TYR A 9 -10.19 -4.90 10.45
C TYR A 9 -9.89 -4.23 9.11
N LEU A 10 -10.46 -3.04 8.91
CA LEU A 10 -10.10 -2.14 7.83
C LEU A 10 -9.48 -0.86 8.42
N ILE A 11 -8.22 -0.59 8.07
CA ILE A 11 -7.41 0.47 8.64
C ILE A 11 -7.03 1.43 7.50
N GLY A 12 -7.58 2.65 7.52
CA GLY A 12 -7.13 3.72 6.61
C GLY A 12 -5.91 4.42 7.21
N ARG A 13 -4.88 4.59 6.43
CA ARG A 13 -3.70 5.37 6.78
C ARG A 13 -3.70 6.69 6.03
N GLN A 14 -3.43 7.80 6.71
CA GLN A 14 -3.34 9.12 6.11
C GLN A 14 -2.24 9.16 5.04
N ASP A 15 -2.49 9.86 3.94
CA ASP A 15 -1.51 9.99 2.86
C ASP A 15 -0.22 10.68 3.35
N ALA A 16 0.93 10.16 2.92
CA ALA A 16 2.21 10.68 3.35
C ALA A 16 2.51 12.10 2.81
N SER A 17 1.89 12.51 1.70
CA SER A 17 2.03 13.86 1.15
C SER A 17 1.42 14.92 2.06
N GLU A 18 0.36 14.64 2.79
CA GLU A 18 -0.24 15.59 3.71
C GLU A 18 0.71 16.00 4.85
N GLN A 19 1.63 15.12 5.24
CA GLN A 19 2.64 15.44 6.23
C GLN A 19 3.66 16.46 5.68
N SER A 20 4.07 16.32 4.42
CA SER A 20 5.01 17.24 3.76
C SER A 20 4.35 18.57 3.39
N ASP A 21 3.12 18.54 2.89
CA ASP A 21 2.48 19.70 2.26
C ASP A 21 1.73 20.57 3.26
N PHE A 22 1.18 19.96 4.31
CA PHE A 22 0.35 20.65 5.29
C PHE A 22 0.84 20.54 6.74
N GLY A 23 1.99 19.90 6.98
CA GLY A 23 2.53 19.69 8.32
C GLY A 23 1.66 18.80 9.20
N ALA A 24 0.77 18.01 8.62
CA ALA A 24 -0.08 17.10 9.37
C ALA A 24 0.75 15.97 10.00
N THR A 25 0.38 15.55 11.19
CA THR A 25 1.04 14.42 11.85
C THR A 25 0.39 13.12 11.38
N ARG A 26 1.12 12.33 10.60
CA ARG A 26 0.69 10.99 10.19
C ARG A 26 0.84 10.01 11.35
N ALA A 27 -0.24 9.35 11.74
CA ALA A 27 -0.19 8.35 12.80
C ALA A 27 0.78 7.21 12.44
N SER A 28 1.56 6.78 13.43
CA SER A 28 2.45 5.62 13.28
C SER A 28 1.65 4.32 13.18
N MET A 29 2.25 3.27 12.61
CA MET A 29 1.60 1.97 12.57
C MET A 29 1.29 1.45 13.97
N SER A 30 2.18 1.63 14.93
CA SER A 30 1.95 1.22 16.32
C SER A 30 0.76 1.93 16.98
N GLU A 31 0.48 3.17 16.62
CA GLU A 31 -0.72 3.87 17.09
C GLU A 31 -1.99 3.35 16.43
N LEU A 32 -1.94 3.04 15.13
CA LEU A 32 -3.08 2.55 14.38
C LEU A 32 -3.46 1.11 14.74
N THR A 33 -2.49 0.31 15.20
CA THR A 33 -2.68 -1.14 15.47
C THR A 33 -2.74 -1.50 16.95
N LYS A 34 -2.59 -0.54 17.87
CA LYS A 34 -2.50 -0.77 19.32
C LYS A 34 -3.69 -1.52 19.94
N ASP A 35 -4.87 -1.40 19.33
CA ASP A 35 -6.12 -1.98 19.84
C ASP A 35 -6.63 -3.13 18.93
N LEU A 36 -5.78 -3.70 18.06
CA LEU A 36 -6.13 -4.85 17.24
C LEU A 36 -6.14 -6.14 18.08
N ASP A 37 -7.07 -7.01 17.75
CA ASP A 37 -7.03 -8.42 18.16
C ASP A 37 -6.23 -9.19 17.10
N ASP A 38 -5.10 -9.76 17.48
CA ASP A 38 -4.18 -10.50 16.60
C ASP A 38 -4.80 -11.75 15.96
N ASN A 39 -5.97 -12.18 16.45
CA ASN A 39 -6.72 -13.31 15.88
C ASN A 39 -7.69 -12.88 14.77
N VAL A 40 -7.81 -11.58 14.52
CA VAL A 40 -8.73 -11.02 13.52
C VAL A 40 -7.91 -10.45 12.37
N PHE A 41 -8.17 -10.93 11.15
CA PHE A 41 -7.47 -10.49 9.94
C PHE A 41 -7.51 -8.96 9.76
N SER A 42 -6.40 -8.37 9.40
CA SER A 42 -6.26 -6.91 9.32
C SER A 42 -5.78 -6.45 7.93
N ILE A 43 -6.48 -5.46 7.37
CA ILE A 43 -6.19 -4.86 6.08
C ILE A 43 -5.86 -3.38 6.29
N VAL A 44 -4.68 -2.97 5.84
CA VAL A 44 -4.26 -1.57 5.80
C VAL A 44 -4.42 -1.02 4.38
N MET A 45 -5.15 0.07 4.25
CA MET A 45 -5.21 0.89 3.04
C MET A 45 -4.22 2.05 3.20
N ASP A 46 -3.09 1.98 2.51
CA ASP A 46 -2.08 3.03 2.46
C ASP A 46 -1.84 3.44 1.01
N HIS A 47 -2.21 4.65 0.64
CA HIS A 47 -2.12 5.08 -0.76
C HIS A 47 -0.71 4.95 -1.32
N GLN A 48 0.31 5.36 -0.56
CA GLN A 48 1.70 5.29 -0.99
C GLN A 48 2.38 4.03 -0.45
N PRO A 49 3.05 3.22 -1.29
CA PRO A 49 3.75 1.99 -0.89
C PRO A 49 5.07 2.32 -0.18
N ARG A 50 4.98 2.81 1.04
CA ARG A 50 6.11 3.24 1.89
C ARG A 50 6.02 2.65 3.29
N ASP A 51 7.12 2.67 4.02
CA ASP A 51 7.21 2.20 5.41
C ASP A 51 6.90 0.71 5.59
N TYR A 52 7.18 -0.13 4.61
CA TYR A 52 6.88 -1.55 4.63
C TYR A 52 7.49 -2.27 5.85
N ALA A 53 8.70 -1.87 6.26
CA ALA A 53 9.33 -2.42 7.46
C ALA A 53 8.52 -2.14 8.74
N ALA A 54 7.95 -0.92 8.88
CA ALA A 54 7.13 -0.57 10.03
C ALA A 54 5.76 -1.26 9.97
N GLN A 55 5.19 -1.41 8.78
CA GLN A 55 3.92 -2.10 8.57
C GLN A 55 4.03 -3.60 8.85
N ALA A 56 5.05 -4.28 8.33
CA ALA A 56 5.32 -5.68 8.63
C ALA A 56 5.55 -5.92 10.13
N LYS A 57 6.35 -5.06 10.77
CA LYS A 57 6.61 -5.15 12.20
C LYS A 57 5.38 -4.92 13.08
N SER A 58 4.34 -4.25 12.56
CA SER A 58 3.10 -4.03 13.30
C SER A 58 2.16 -5.25 13.33
N GLY A 59 2.49 -6.31 12.61
CA GLY A 59 1.75 -7.57 12.62
C GLY A 59 0.46 -7.56 11.80
N VAL A 60 0.24 -6.56 10.93
CA VAL A 60 -0.92 -6.54 10.03
C VAL A 60 -0.77 -7.60 8.94
N ASP A 61 -1.89 -8.15 8.46
CA ASP A 61 -1.87 -9.27 7.52
C ASP A 61 -1.72 -8.81 6.07
N LEU A 62 -2.39 -7.73 5.68
CA LEU A 62 -2.43 -7.26 4.31
C LEU A 62 -2.31 -5.73 4.23
N VAL A 63 -1.44 -5.25 3.33
CA VAL A 63 -1.34 -3.84 2.96
C VAL A 63 -1.64 -3.67 1.48
N VAL A 64 -2.57 -2.79 1.14
CA VAL A 64 -2.93 -2.47 -0.24
C VAL A 64 -2.58 -1.03 -0.56
N SER A 65 -1.90 -0.83 -1.69
CA SER A 65 -1.39 0.47 -2.13
C SER A 65 -1.59 0.69 -3.63
N GLY A 66 -1.51 1.94 -4.03
CA GLY A 66 -1.53 2.37 -5.43
C GLY A 66 -0.44 3.40 -5.71
N HIS A 67 -0.83 4.63 -6.03
CA HIS A 67 0.02 5.82 -6.18
C HIS A 67 1.02 5.80 -7.33
N THR A 68 1.78 4.74 -7.50
CA THR A 68 2.92 4.65 -8.42
C THR A 68 2.51 4.49 -9.89
N HIS A 69 1.24 4.19 -10.15
CA HIS A 69 0.71 3.84 -11.48
C HIS A 69 1.57 2.79 -12.22
N GLY A 70 2.18 1.87 -11.46
CA GLY A 70 3.13 0.88 -11.98
C GLY A 70 4.40 1.49 -12.59
N GLY A 71 4.69 2.79 -12.31
CA GLY A 71 5.73 3.57 -12.93
C GLY A 71 5.36 4.13 -14.30
N GLN A 72 4.15 3.88 -14.77
CA GLN A 72 3.48 4.37 -15.97
C GLN A 72 4.27 4.31 -17.29
N LEU A 73 5.49 4.82 -17.37
CA LEU A 73 6.26 4.97 -18.60
C LEU A 73 7.60 4.22 -18.57
N ILE A 74 7.93 3.48 -19.65
CA ILE A 74 9.28 2.99 -19.90
C ILE A 74 10.09 4.14 -20.57
N PRO A 75 11.35 4.43 -20.15
CA PRO A 75 12.17 3.68 -19.18
C PRO A 75 12.00 4.09 -17.72
N LEU A 76 11.11 5.03 -17.40
CA LEU A 76 10.94 5.57 -16.05
C LEU A 76 10.59 4.47 -15.04
N THR A 77 9.68 3.57 -15.40
CA THR A 77 9.31 2.40 -14.59
C THR A 77 10.53 1.57 -14.19
N THR A 78 11.41 1.29 -15.16
CA THR A 78 12.64 0.52 -14.94
C THR A 78 13.60 1.28 -14.02
N LEU A 79 13.77 2.58 -14.27
CA LEU A 79 14.63 3.42 -13.45
C LEU A 79 14.16 3.50 -12.00
N MET A 80 12.87 3.71 -11.77
CA MET A 80 12.28 3.75 -10.43
C MET A 80 12.48 2.42 -9.66
N LYS A 81 12.30 1.29 -10.36
CA LYS A 81 12.53 -0.04 -9.77
C LYS A 81 14.00 -0.28 -9.40
N LEU A 82 14.94 0.19 -10.21
CA LEU A 82 16.38 -0.02 -10.00
C LEU A 82 16.98 0.92 -8.96
N THR A 83 16.51 2.16 -8.90
CA THR A 83 17.14 3.21 -8.09
C THR A 83 16.40 3.54 -6.80
N GLY A 84 15.13 3.08 -6.65
CA GLY A 84 14.27 3.47 -5.54
C GLY A 84 13.88 4.95 -5.54
N ILE A 85 14.06 5.66 -6.68
CA ILE A 85 13.64 7.05 -6.82
C ILE A 85 12.14 7.16 -6.54
N GLY A 86 11.77 8.15 -5.73
CA GLY A 86 10.40 8.36 -5.27
C GLY A 86 10.15 7.86 -3.86
N GLY A 87 11.13 7.16 -3.24
CA GLY A 87 11.04 6.71 -1.84
C GLY A 87 9.99 5.64 -1.59
N ASN A 88 9.56 4.93 -2.63
CA ASN A 88 8.61 3.83 -2.53
C ASN A 88 9.36 2.51 -2.28
N ASP A 89 8.86 1.70 -1.35
CA ASP A 89 9.38 0.37 -1.09
C ASP A 89 9.14 -0.58 -2.27
N ARG A 90 8.01 -0.36 -2.98
CA ARG A 90 7.64 -1.13 -4.17
C ARG A 90 6.91 -0.25 -5.19
N VAL A 91 7.14 -0.51 -6.48
CA VAL A 91 6.49 0.23 -7.56
C VAL A 91 5.24 -0.50 -8.08
N TYR A 92 5.23 -1.85 -8.08
CA TYR A 92 4.15 -2.65 -8.64
C TYR A 92 4.23 -4.12 -8.23
N GLY A 93 3.08 -4.79 -8.13
CA GLY A 93 2.95 -6.22 -7.86
C GLY A 93 2.88 -6.55 -6.38
N ALA A 94 3.12 -7.80 -6.01
CA ALA A 94 2.98 -8.29 -4.66
C ALA A 94 4.32 -8.77 -4.07
N GLU A 95 4.46 -8.69 -2.75
CA GLU A 95 5.53 -9.30 -1.97
C GLU A 95 5.04 -9.60 -0.56
N THR A 96 5.74 -10.50 0.13
CA THR A 96 5.53 -10.78 1.55
C THR A 96 6.76 -10.39 2.34
N ARG A 97 6.60 -9.66 3.44
CA ARG A 97 7.66 -9.38 4.41
C ARG A 97 7.18 -9.85 5.79
N GLU A 98 7.98 -10.68 6.44
CA GLU A 98 7.58 -11.37 7.66
C GLU A 98 6.27 -12.14 7.44
N ASN A 99 5.16 -11.73 8.05
CA ASN A 99 3.85 -12.35 7.88
C ASN A 99 2.83 -11.40 7.21
N THR A 100 3.29 -10.28 6.64
CA THR A 100 2.44 -9.27 6.00
C THR A 100 2.56 -9.36 4.48
N ASP A 101 1.44 -9.48 3.80
CA ASP A 101 1.36 -9.40 2.36
C ASP A 101 1.18 -7.94 1.91
N PHE A 102 1.94 -7.53 0.90
CA PHE A 102 1.90 -6.19 0.30
C PHE A 102 1.50 -6.29 -1.16
N ILE A 103 0.50 -5.51 -1.55
CA ILE A 103 0.01 -5.45 -2.93
C ILE A 103 0.01 -4.00 -3.40
N VAL A 104 0.70 -3.74 -4.52
CA VAL A 104 0.69 -2.44 -5.19
C VAL A 104 0.09 -2.60 -6.58
N THR A 105 -1.04 -1.95 -6.82
CA THR A 105 -1.70 -1.94 -8.14
C THR A 105 -1.27 -0.75 -8.98
N SER A 106 -1.29 -0.92 -10.31
CA SER A 106 -1.10 0.19 -11.25
C SER A 106 -2.33 1.09 -11.36
N GLY A 107 -3.48 0.64 -10.85
CA GLY A 107 -4.74 1.37 -10.89
C GLY A 107 -5.37 1.47 -12.28
N ILE A 108 -6.60 1.94 -12.32
CA ILE A 108 -7.39 2.10 -13.55
C ILE A 108 -6.96 3.36 -14.31
N ALA A 109 -6.74 4.45 -13.57
CA ALA A 109 -6.41 5.76 -14.14
C ALA A 109 -4.93 5.92 -14.48
N ASP A 110 -4.65 6.88 -15.34
CA ASP A 110 -3.32 7.37 -15.64
C ASP A 110 -3.00 8.60 -14.77
N TRP A 111 -1.72 8.93 -14.68
CA TRP A 111 -1.24 10.15 -14.03
C TRP A 111 -0.75 11.14 -15.08
N GLU A 112 -1.33 12.34 -15.12
CA GLU A 112 -1.04 13.46 -16.02
C GLU A 112 -1.13 13.15 -17.52
N ILE A 113 -0.61 12.02 -18.00
CA ILE A 113 -0.58 11.63 -19.42
C ILE A 113 -1.50 10.42 -19.60
N PHE A 114 -2.43 10.51 -20.55
CA PHE A 114 -3.48 9.49 -20.78
C PHE A 114 -2.98 8.23 -21.50
N PHE A 115 -1.80 7.75 -21.18
CA PHE A 115 -1.29 6.46 -21.65
C PHE A 115 -0.21 5.88 -20.75
N LYS A 116 -0.08 4.57 -20.79
CA LYS A 116 0.93 3.78 -20.10
C LYS A 116 1.73 2.96 -21.08
N THR A 117 3.05 2.85 -20.89
CA THR A 117 3.94 1.98 -21.69
C THR A 117 4.63 0.91 -20.84
N GLY A 118 4.69 1.11 -19.53
CA GLY A 118 5.38 0.23 -18.59
C GLY A 118 4.48 -0.72 -17.81
N CYS A 119 3.17 -0.51 -17.90
CA CYS A 119 2.15 -1.32 -17.24
C CYS A 119 0.80 -1.16 -17.95
N VAL A 120 -0.18 -1.93 -17.56
CA VAL A 120 -1.57 -1.82 -18.03
C VAL A 120 -2.45 -1.21 -16.94
N SER A 121 -3.59 -0.64 -17.33
CA SER A 121 -4.62 -0.26 -16.38
C SER A 121 -5.30 -1.51 -15.83
N GLU A 122 -5.46 -1.59 -14.51
CA GLU A 122 -5.98 -2.78 -13.84
C GLU A 122 -6.77 -2.43 -12.59
N PHE A 123 -7.53 -3.40 -12.13
CA PHE A 123 -8.03 -3.47 -10.75
C PHE A 123 -7.61 -4.83 -10.17
N THR A 124 -7.38 -4.86 -8.87
CA THR A 124 -6.98 -6.08 -8.16
C THR A 124 -8.17 -6.66 -7.40
N VAL A 125 -8.45 -7.93 -7.62
CA VAL A 125 -9.41 -8.70 -6.82
C VAL A 125 -8.62 -9.52 -5.80
N ILE A 126 -8.95 -9.37 -4.53
CA ILE A 126 -8.30 -10.06 -3.42
C ILE A 126 -9.33 -10.99 -2.79
N ASP A 127 -9.07 -12.29 -2.82
CA ASP A 127 -9.93 -13.31 -2.22
C ASP A 127 -9.32 -13.76 -0.89
N ILE A 128 -9.93 -13.32 0.22
CA ILE A 128 -9.48 -13.65 1.57
C ILE A 128 -10.24 -14.87 2.06
N LYS A 129 -9.51 -15.94 2.33
CA LYS A 129 -10.07 -17.21 2.83
C LYS A 129 -9.62 -17.45 4.26
N GLY A 130 -10.59 -17.81 5.12
CA GLY A 130 -10.28 -18.35 6.43
C GLY A 130 -9.56 -19.71 6.33
N LYS A 131 -8.71 -19.99 7.29
CA LYS A 131 -8.08 -21.32 7.47
C LYS A 131 -9.09 -22.30 8.04
#